data_51797a2b577091b52f0a46bcafa3c282
#
_entry.id   51797a2b577091b52f0a46bcafa3c282
#
_cell.length_a   1.000
_cell.length_b   1.000
_cell.length_c   1.000
_cell.angle_alpha   90.00
_cell.angle_beta   90.00
_cell.angle_gamma   90.00
#
_symmetry.space_group_name_H-M   'P 1'
#
loop_
_entity.id
_entity.type
_entity.pdbx_description
1 polymer ?
#
loop_
_entity_poly.entity_id
_entity_poly.type
_entity_poly.pdbx_seq_one_letter_code
_entity_poly.pdbx_strand_id
1 'polypeptide(L)'
;LWKFKNNRDFTPQEVDAMDIPEDQKEQLKNTPALYYASRNLYKEQFNRVAPQYQANINISGGTDRVKYFVSFGYFRQEGITNAVEYYGSETGSTFNRYNFRSNFDINITDNLKITINSAGQFGETTGPGNSADPYDISARYKVIMQYIYDSNPFISPGIIDGKLISGFAGSTSLI
;
A
#
# COMPACT_ATOMS: atom_id res chain seq x y z
N LEU A 1 2.05 -25.01 -14.43
CA LEU A 1 0.57 -25.13 -14.35
C LEU A 1 0.09 -25.60 -12.98
N TRP A 2 0.69 -26.65 -12.41
CA TRP A 2 0.29 -27.18 -11.09
C TRP A 2 0.52 -26.18 -9.95
N LYS A 3 1.68 -25.52 -9.89
CA LYS A 3 2.00 -24.50 -8.90
C LYS A 3 1.10 -23.28 -9.01
N PHE A 4 0.80 -22.85 -10.22
CA PHE A 4 -0.16 -21.79 -10.46
C PHE A 4 -1.55 -22.15 -9.93
N LYS A 5 -1.98 -23.39 -10.17
CA LYS A 5 -3.28 -23.89 -9.71
C LYS A 5 -3.37 -24.04 -8.19
N ASN A 6 -2.28 -24.40 -7.51
CA ASN A 6 -2.22 -24.66 -6.08
C ASN A 6 -1.62 -23.49 -5.28
N ASN A 7 -1.04 -22.50 -5.96
CA ASN A 7 -0.51 -21.27 -5.39
C ASN A 7 0.49 -21.48 -4.24
N ARG A 8 1.33 -22.50 -4.35
CA ARG A 8 2.37 -22.87 -3.37
C ARG A 8 3.56 -23.56 -4.04
N ASP A 9 4.68 -23.60 -3.33
CA ASP A 9 5.82 -24.40 -3.74
C ASP A 9 5.59 -25.89 -3.57
N PHE A 10 6.39 -26.72 -4.21
CA PHE A 10 6.41 -28.14 -3.98
C PHE A 10 6.88 -28.43 -2.55
N THR A 11 6.22 -29.37 -1.92
CA THR A 11 6.73 -29.95 -0.67
C THR A 11 7.92 -30.87 -0.96
N PRO A 12 8.80 -31.13 0.01
CA PRO A 12 9.89 -32.11 -0.17
C PRO A 12 9.38 -33.47 -0.68
N GLN A 13 8.24 -33.94 -0.17
CA GLN A 13 7.64 -35.22 -0.60
C GLN A 13 7.21 -35.20 -2.07
N GLU A 14 6.69 -34.07 -2.55
CA GLU A 14 6.31 -33.94 -3.95
C GLU A 14 7.54 -33.88 -4.87
N VAL A 15 8.64 -33.27 -4.42
CA VAL A 15 9.91 -33.28 -5.14
C VAL A 15 10.48 -34.70 -5.20
N ASP A 16 10.42 -35.46 -4.10
CA ASP A 16 10.86 -36.87 -4.06
C ASP A 16 10.10 -37.76 -5.02
N ALA A 17 8.82 -37.48 -5.23
CA ALA A 17 7.96 -38.21 -6.16
C ALA A 17 8.16 -37.85 -7.63
N MET A 18 9.00 -36.84 -7.96
CA MET A 18 9.29 -36.46 -9.33
C MET A 18 10.25 -37.45 -10.00
N ASP A 19 10.01 -37.73 -11.26
CA ASP A 19 10.91 -38.53 -12.09
C ASP A 19 12.03 -37.64 -12.69
N ILE A 20 12.94 -37.22 -11.80
CA ILE A 20 14.12 -36.41 -12.14
C ILE A 20 15.34 -36.93 -11.36
N PRO A 21 16.59 -36.68 -11.84
CA PRO A 21 17.81 -37.07 -11.14
C PRO A 21 17.86 -36.57 -9.68
N GLU A 22 18.48 -37.38 -8.80
CA GLU A 22 18.55 -37.07 -7.35
C GLU A 22 19.30 -35.77 -7.04
N ASP A 23 20.34 -35.44 -7.82
CA ASP A 23 21.06 -34.18 -7.69
C ASP A 23 20.16 -32.97 -7.96
N GLN A 24 19.22 -33.09 -8.90
CA GLN A 24 18.23 -32.06 -9.17
C GLN A 24 17.17 -32.00 -8.07
N LYS A 25 16.74 -33.15 -7.52
CA LYS A 25 15.82 -33.16 -6.36
C LYS A 25 16.41 -32.46 -5.15
N GLU A 26 17.68 -32.75 -4.85
CA GLU A 26 18.39 -32.13 -3.75
C GLU A 26 18.54 -30.61 -3.94
N GLN A 27 18.92 -30.18 -5.14
CA GLN A 27 18.95 -28.76 -5.48
C GLN A 27 17.59 -28.09 -5.32
N LEU A 28 16.51 -28.76 -5.76
CA LEU A 28 15.15 -28.26 -5.65
C LEU A 28 14.68 -28.11 -4.20
N LYS A 29 15.09 -29.00 -3.30
CA LYS A 29 14.79 -28.92 -1.87
C LYS A 29 15.59 -27.84 -1.18
N ASN A 30 16.85 -27.68 -1.53
CA ASN A 30 17.78 -26.76 -0.88
C ASN A 30 17.68 -25.33 -1.40
N THR A 31 17.26 -25.14 -2.67
CA THR A 31 17.12 -23.83 -3.31
C THR A 31 15.82 -23.70 -4.12
N PRO A 32 14.65 -23.95 -3.51
CA PRO A 32 13.38 -23.97 -4.26
C PRO A 32 13.06 -22.63 -4.92
N ALA A 33 13.44 -21.50 -4.31
CA ALA A 33 13.23 -20.18 -4.85
C ALA A 33 14.04 -19.88 -6.12
N LEU A 34 15.21 -20.47 -6.28
CA LEU A 34 16.05 -20.30 -7.46
C LEU A 34 15.58 -21.10 -8.67
N TYR A 35 15.09 -22.32 -8.44
CA TYR A 35 14.67 -23.24 -9.52
C TYR A 35 13.18 -23.11 -9.85
N TYR A 36 12.37 -22.76 -8.86
CA TYR A 36 10.94 -22.55 -9.01
C TYR A 36 10.61 -21.16 -8.50
N ALA A 37 10.81 -20.17 -9.27
CA ALA A 37 10.35 -18.82 -8.98
C ALA A 37 8.80 -18.77 -8.89
N SER A 38 8.21 -19.73 -8.17
CA SER A 38 6.78 -19.79 -7.93
C SER A 38 6.44 -18.77 -6.87
N ARG A 39 6.29 -17.54 -7.30
CA ARG A 39 5.89 -16.43 -6.45
C ARG A 39 4.39 -16.26 -6.52
N ASN A 40 3.79 -16.05 -5.37
CA ASN A 40 2.46 -15.51 -5.33
C ASN A 40 2.55 -13.98 -5.34
N LEU A 41 2.71 -13.42 -6.52
CA LEU A 41 2.84 -11.98 -6.72
C LEU A 41 1.72 -11.19 -6.05
N TYR A 42 0.53 -11.76 -6.02
CA TYR A 42 -0.60 -11.12 -5.33
C TYR A 42 -0.38 -11.00 -3.82
N LYS A 43 0.12 -12.05 -3.16
CA LYS A 43 0.43 -12.00 -1.72
C LYS A 43 1.62 -11.11 -1.39
N GLU A 44 2.55 -10.99 -2.33
CA GLU A 44 3.73 -10.15 -2.15
C GLU A 44 3.42 -8.67 -2.35
N GLN A 45 2.51 -8.36 -3.26
CA GLN A 45 2.16 -6.98 -3.60
C GLN A 45 1.04 -6.40 -2.72
N PHE A 46 0.26 -7.25 -2.08
CA PHE A 46 -0.89 -6.77 -1.31
C PHE A 46 -0.87 -7.23 0.14
N ASN A 47 -1.10 -6.27 1.03
CA ASN A 47 -1.36 -6.52 2.44
C ASN A 47 -2.76 -7.13 2.62
N ARG A 48 -2.89 -8.01 3.60
CA ARG A 48 -4.20 -8.56 3.98
C ARG A 48 -5.10 -7.55 4.69
N VAL A 49 -4.49 -6.54 5.30
CA VAL A 49 -5.16 -5.55 6.15
C VAL A 49 -4.63 -4.18 5.77
N ALA A 50 -5.54 -3.23 5.58
CA ALA A 50 -5.24 -1.82 5.43
C ALA A 50 -5.82 -1.07 6.63
N PRO A 51 -5.03 -0.77 7.67
CA PRO A 51 -5.51 -0.12 8.87
C PRO A 51 -5.94 1.32 8.59
N GLN A 52 -6.95 1.77 9.36
CA GLN A 52 -7.42 3.15 9.35
C GLN A 52 -7.35 3.69 10.77
N TYR A 53 -6.92 4.94 10.88
CA TYR A 53 -6.83 5.66 12.14
C TYR A 53 -7.62 6.95 12.04
N GLN A 54 -8.43 7.23 13.03
CA GLN A 54 -9.18 8.48 13.11
C GLN A 54 -9.13 9.05 14.54
N ALA A 55 -8.83 10.33 14.63
CA ALA A 55 -8.88 11.07 15.87
C ALA A 55 -9.62 12.40 15.66
N ASN A 56 -10.47 12.78 16.60
CA ASN A 56 -11.18 14.05 16.57
C ASN A 56 -11.10 14.70 17.96
N ILE A 57 -10.81 15.99 17.98
CA ILE A 57 -10.80 16.82 19.17
C ILE A 57 -11.77 17.96 18.92
N ASN A 58 -12.69 18.15 19.88
CA ASN A 58 -13.67 19.23 19.84
C ASN A 58 -13.59 20.03 21.16
N ILE A 59 -13.50 21.30 21.03
CA ILE A 59 -13.49 22.25 22.18
C ILE A 59 -14.62 23.23 21.95
N SER A 60 -15.48 23.37 22.92
CA SER A 60 -16.55 24.37 22.92
C SER A 60 -16.68 25.03 24.25
N GLY A 61 -17.10 26.26 24.23
CA GLY A 61 -17.31 27.02 25.44
C GLY A 61 -17.90 28.39 25.12
N GLY A 62 -18.06 29.18 26.15
CA GLY A 62 -18.52 30.53 25.94
C GLY A 62 -19.02 31.20 27.22
N THR A 63 -19.38 32.45 27.05
CA THR A 63 -20.06 33.33 28.01
C THR A 63 -21.33 33.87 27.36
N ASP A 64 -22.08 34.72 28.04
CA ASP A 64 -23.25 35.39 27.46
C ASP A 64 -22.89 36.24 26.22
N ARG A 65 -21.64 36.70 26.13
CA ARG A 65 -21.16 37.55 25.03
C ARG A 65 -20.38 36.81 23.96
N VAL A 66 -19.73 35.71 24.30
CA VAL A 66 -18.87 34.98 23.34
C VAL A 66 -19.19 33.50 23.42
N LYS A 67 -19.47 32.89 22.30
CA LYS A 67 -19.58 31.44 22.18
C LYS A 67 -18.61 30.96 21.11
N TYR A 68 -17.95 29.84 21.37
CA TYR A 68 -17.02 29.28 20.44
C TYR A 68 -17.13 27.75 20.34
N PHE A 69 -16.80 27.25 19.18
CA PHE A 69 -16.62 25.85 18.89
C PHE A 69 -15.41 25.70 17.98
N VAL A 70 -14.45 24.87 18.35
CA VAL A 70 -13.28 24.53 17.56
C VAL A 70 -13.17 23.01 17.44
N SER A 71 -12.97 22.52 16.26
CA SER A 71 -12.84 21.10 15.97
C SER A 71 -11.59 20.86 15.12
N PHE A 72 -10.85 19.83 15.47
CA PHE A 72 -9.75 19.31 14.67
C PHE A 72 -9.94 17.82 14.49
N GLY A 73 -9.83 17.35 13.25
CA GLY A 73 -9.92 15.94 12.88
C GLY A 73 -8.70 15.49 12.12
N TYR A 74 -8.18 14.32 12.45
CA TYR A 74 -7.14 13.61 11.73
C TYR A 74 -7.67 12.27 11.28
N PHE A 75 -7.41 11.92 10.02
CA PHE A 75 -7.71 10.62 9.45
C PHE A 75 -6.49 10.14 8.67
N ARG A 76 -6.08 8.90 8.92
CA ARG A 76 -5.06 8.21 8.16
C ARG A 76 -5.59 6.86 7.71
N GLN A 77 -5.38 6.54 6.45
CA GLN A 77 -5.67 5.25 5.85
C GLN A 77 -4.42 4.73 5.18
N GLU A 78 -4.06 3.52 5.50
CA GLU A 78 -3.00 2.80 4.80
C GLU A 78 -3.59 2.06 3.60
N GLY A 79 -2.81 1.96 2.52
CA GLY A 79 -3.22 1.24 1.33
C GLY A 79 -3.04 -0.26 1.48
N ILE A 80 -3.65 -0.99 0.57
CA ILE A 80 -3.51 -2.45 0.48
C ILE A 80 -2.21 -2.89 -0.18
N THR A 81 -1.46 -1.98 -0.82
CA THR A 81 -0.18 -2.31 -1.45
C THR A 81 0.92 -2.41 -0.40
N ASN A 82 1.74 -3.46 -0.49
CA ASN A 82 2.92 -3.61 0.35
C ASN A 82 3.89 -2.45 0.10
N ALA A 83 4.36 -1.84 1.18
CA ALA A 83 5.46 -0.90 1.11
C ALA A 83 6.76 -1.70 0.97
N VAL A 84 7.40 -1.58 -0.18
CA VAL A 84 8.75 -2.08 -0.41
C VAL A 84 9.63 -0.87 -0.66
N GLU A 85 10.69 -0.73 0.12
CA GLU A 85 11.69 0.29 -0.14
C GLU A 85 12.58 -0.17 -1.31
N TYR A 86 12.57 0.60 -2.38
CA TYR A 86 13.39 0.34 -3.54
C TYR A 86 14.06 1.64 -4.01
N TYR A 87 15.40 1.66 -3.99
CA TYR A 87 16.19 2.85 -4.30
C TYR A 87 15.75 4.12 -3.55
N GLY A 88 15.40 3.97 -2.26
CA GLY A 88 14.97 5.10 -1.43
C GLY A 88 13.55 5.60 -1.68
N SER A 89 12.75 4.87 -2.47
CA SER A 89 11.34 5.17 -2.71
C SER A 89 10.45 4.12 -2.06
N GLU A 90 9.47 4.56 -1.29
CA GLU A 90 8.45 3.68 -0.74
C GLU A 90 7.35 3.44 -1.78
N THR A 91 7.00 2.17 -2.00
CA THR A 91 5.93 1.77 -2.93
C THR A 91 4.57 1.64 -2.26
N GLY A 92 4.51 1.80 -0.95
CA GLY A 92 3.27 1.78 -0.18
C GLY A 92 2.37 2.97 -0.52
N SER A 93 1.09 2.81 -0.27
CA SER A 93 0.13 3.91 -0.41
C SER A 93 -0.44 4.32 0.94
N THR A 94 -0.53 5.62 1.17
CA THR A 94 -1.15 6.19 2.36
C THR A 94 -2.00 7.38 2.00
N PHE A 95 -3.06 7.58 2.75
CA PHE A 95 -3.89 8.77 2.66
C PHE A 95 -4.00 9.40 4.04
N ASN A 96 -3.59 10.66 4.17
CA ASN A 96 -3.74 11.47 5.35
C ASN A 96 -4.72 12.61 5.07
N ARG A 97 -5.61 12.88 6.01
CA ARG A 97 -6.54 13.99 5.93
C ARG A 97 -6.65 14.72 7.27
N TYR A 98 -6.48 16.01 7.20
CA TYR A 98 -6.62 16.94 8.32
C TYR A 98 -7.81 17.82 8.08
N ASN A 99 -8.73 17.90 9.03
CA ASN A 99 -9.89 18.77 8.97
C ASN A 99 -9.82 19.74 10.14
N PHE A 100 -10.17 20.98 9.91
CA PHE A 100 -10.38 21.92 10.99
C PHE A 100 -11.69 22.68 10.78
N ARG A 101 -12.30 23.04 11.86
CA ARG A 101 -13.50 23.89 11.88
C ARG A 101 -13.48 24.77 13.11
N SER A 102 -13.84 26.04 12.93
CA SER A 102 -14.03 26.96 14.02
C SER A 102 -15.27 27.81 13.77
N ASN A 103 -16.05 27.97 14.80
CA ASN A 103 -17.23 28.84 14.82
C ASN A 103 -17.11 29.77 16.07
N PHE A 104 -17.24 31.05 15.84
CA PHE A 104 -17.27 32.08 16.90
C PHE A 104 -18.50 32.94 16.73
N ASP A 105 -19.26 33.10 17.82
CA ASP A 105 -20.35 34.04 17.94
C ASP A 105 -19.98 35.06 19.01
N ILE A 106 -19.89 36.31 18.65
CA ILE A 106 -19.44 37.41 19.51
C ILE A 106 -20.51 38.50 19.50
N ASN A 107 -21.15 38.74 20.67
CA ASN A 107 -22.05 39.85 20.89
C ASN A 107 -21.21 41.04 21.38
N ILE A 108 -20.91 41.98 20.51
CA ILE A 108 -20.12 43.17 20.81
C ILE A 108 -20.95 44.13 21.66
N THR A 109 -22.19 44.32 21.29
CA THR A 109 -23.22 45.05 22.03
C THR A 109 -24.54 44.29 21.97
N ASP A 110 -25.56 44.73 22.67
CA ASP A 110 -26.89 44.12 22.65
C ASP A 110 -27.52 44.12 21.23
N ASN A 111 -27.09 45.03 20.36
CA ASN A 111 -27.59 45.18 18.99
C ASN A 111 -26.57 44.79 17.90
N LEU A 112 -25.33 44.38 18.27
CA LEU A 112 -24.29 44.04 17.32
C LEU A 112 -23.69 42.68 17.64
N LYS A 113 -23.93 41.74 16.74
CA LYS A 113 -23.35 40.39 16.77
C LYS A 113 -22.43 40.15 15.57
N ILE A 114 -21.26 39.56 15.80
CA ILE A 114 -20.35 39.04 14.77
C ILE A 114 -20.34 37.54 14.87
N THR A 115 -20.53 36.88 13.71
CA THR A 115 -20.37 35.42 13.58
C THR A 115 -19.25 35.13 12.63
N ILE A 116 -18.28 34.36 13.05
CA ILE A 116 -17.15 33.91 12.24
C ILE A 116 -17.19 32.39 12.11
N ASN A 117 -17.34 31.91 10.91
CA ASN A 117 -17.28 30.48 10.62
C ASN A 117 -16.10 30.19 9.67
N SER A 118 -15.20 29.33 10.07
CA SER A 118 -14.08 28.90 9.28
C SER A 118 -14.00 27.38 9.25
N ALA A 119 -13.75 26.82 8.07
CA ALA A 119 -13.51 25.39 7.92
C ALA A 119 -12.51 25.16 6.79
N GLY A 120 -11.70 24.14 6.96
CA GLY A 120 -10.75 23.74 5.94
C GLY A 120 -10.41 22.27 6.04
N GLN A 121 -9.90 21.75 4.95
CA GLN A 121 -9.41 20.38 4.83
C GLN A 121 -8.11 20.39 4.06
N PHE A 122 -7.15 19.63 4.57
CA PHE A 122 -5.92 19.30 3.86
C PHE A 122 -5.82 17.79 3.71
N GLY A 123 -5.51 17.32 2.50
CA GLY A 123 -5.34 15.90 2.21
C GLY A 123 -4.01 15.66 1.51
N GLU A 124 -3.31 14.62 1.92
CA GLU A 124 -2.09 14.15 1.31
C GLU A 124 -2.23 12.69 0.94
N THR A 125 -1.90 12.35 -0.29
CA THR A 125 -1.93 10.97 -0.78
C THR A 125 -0.54 10.60 -1.27
N THR A 126 0.02 9.55 -0.70
CA THR A 126 1.25 8.92 -1.18
C THR A 126 0.89 7.61 -1.85
N GLY A 127 1.57 7.24 -2.90
CA GLY A 127 1.31 5.98 -3.60
C GLY A 127 2.46 5.62 -4.53
N PRO A 128 2.44 4.40 -5.09
CA PRO A 128 3.49 3.93 -5.99
C PRO A 128 3.63 4.88 -7.18
N GLY A 129 4.87 5.20 -7.53
CA GLY A 129 5.18 6.06 -8.67
C GLY A 129 4.90 5.38 -10.01
N ASN A 130 4.40 6.15 -10.97
CA ASN A 130 4.36 5.77 -12.37
C ASN A 130 4.80 6.99 -13.21
N SER A 131 5.69 6.78 -14.15
CA SER A 131 6.22 7.83 -15.00
C SER A 131 5.23 8.34 -16.07
N ALA A 132 4.16 7.58 -16.35
CA ALA A 132 3.22 7.93 -17.42
C ALA A 132 2.27 9.08 -17.04
N ASP A 133 1.76 9.08 -15.81
CA ASP A 133 0.95 10.17 -15.25
C ASP A 133 1.13 10.24 -13.73
N PRO A 134 1.88 11.21 -13.22
CA PRO A 134 2.12 11.34 -11.78
C PRO A 134 0.86 11.75 -10.98
N TYR A 135 -0.21 12.19 -11.64
CA TYR A 135 -1.44 12.66 -10.99
C TYR A 135 -2.58 11.63 -11.03
N ASP A 136 -2.50 10.61 -11.89
CA ASP A 136 -3.53 9.58 -11.97
C ASP A 136 -3.18 8.35 -11.13
N ILE A 137 -3.70 8.32 -9.91
CA ILE A 137 -3.54 7.19 -8.97
C ILE A 137 -4.20 5.93 -9.52
N SER A 138 -5.31 6.05 -10.23
CA SER A 138 -6.05 4.90 -10.77
C SER A 138 -5.26 4.22 -11.88
N ALA A 139 -4.57 5.00 -12.72
CA ALA A 139 -3.68 4.47 -13.75
C ALA A 139 -2.51 3.69 -13.14
N ARG A 140 -1.97 4.13 -12.01
CA ARG A 140 -0.89 3.44 -11.31
C ARG A 140 -1.31 2.06 -10.84
N TYR A 141 -2.47 1.95 -10.17
CA TYR A 141 -3.00 0.66 -9.74
C TYR A 141 -3.31 -0.26 -10.91
N LYS A 142 -3.87 0.28 -12.00
CA LYS A 142 -4.12 -0.49 -13.22
C LYS A 142 -2.85 -1.09 -13.79
N VAL A 143 -1.77 -0.33 -13.85
CA VAL A 143 -0.46 -0.80 -14.33
C VAL A 143 0.08 -1.91 -13.42
N ILE A 144 0.05 -1.74 -12.10
CA ILE A 144 0.47 -2.78 -11.14
C ILE A 144 -0.35 -4.06 -11.34
N MET A 145 -1.67 -3.95 -11.42
CA MET A 145 -2.56 -5.09 -11.62
C MET A 145 -2.31 -5.78 -12.96
N GLN A 146 -2.09 -5.02 -14.02
CA GLN A 146 -1.76 -5.56 -15.33
C GLN A 146 -0.44 -6.33 -15.29
N TYR A 147 0.60 -5.77 -14.67
CA TYR A 147 1.88 -6.46 -14.52
C TYR A 147 1.76 -7.75 -13.70
N ILE A 148 0.98 -7.76 -12.62
CA ILE A 148 0.73 -8.98 -11.83
C ILE A 148 0.04 -10.04 -12.70
N TYR A 149 -0.91 -9.63 -13.53
CA TYR A 149 -1.66 -10.53 -14.41
C TYR A 149 -0.78 -11.07 -15.55
N ASP A 150 0.01 -10.20 -16.17
CA ASP A 150 0.86 -10.56 -17.33
C ASP A 150 2.18 -11.22 -16.92
N SER A 151 2.58 -11.11 -15.65
CA SER A 151 3.84 -11.67 -15.18
C SER A 151 3.78 -13.18 -15.05
N ASN A 152 4.78 -13.84 -15.61
CA ASN A 152 4.97 -15.27 -15.39
C ASN A 152 5.60 -15.51 -14.00
N PRO A 153 4.93 -16.22 -13.08
CA PRO A 153 5.43 -16.45 -11.73
C PRO A 153 6.71 -17.29 -11.66
N PHE A 154 7.17 -17.82 -12.80
CA PHE A 154 8.36 -18.66 -12.93
C PHE A 154 9.60 -17.93 -13.46
N ILE A 155 9.49 -16.64 -13.75
CA ILE A 155 10.59 -15.91 -14.43
C ILE A 155 11.62 -15.36 -13.45
N SER A 156 11.19 -14.92 -12.26
CA SER A 156 12.12 -14.32 -11.29
C SER A 156 11.83 -14.79 -9.87
N PRO A 157 12.84 -15.23 -9.12
CA PRO A 157 12.70 -15.56 -7.70
C PRO A 157 12.51 -14.32 -6.82
N GLY A 158 12.64 -13.11 -7.36
CA GLY A 158 12.49 -11.87 -6.63
C GLY A 158 13.72 -11.46 -5.84
N ILE A 159 13.52 -11.06 -4.59
CA ILE A 159 14.61 -10.64 -3.69
C ILE A 159 15.07 -11.85 -2.88
N ILE A 160 16.34 -12.21 -3.00
CA ILE A 160 16.99 -13.23 -2.18
C ILE A 160 18.18 -12.57 -1.50
N ASP A 161 18.27 -12.70 -0.18
CA ASP A 161 19.34 -12.11 0.65
C ASP A 161 19.53 -10.60 0.39
N GLY A 162 18.42 -9.86 0.24
CA GLY A 162 18.41 -8.43 -0.03
C GLY A 162 18.87 -8.03 -1.44
N LYS A 163 19.11 -9.01 -2.34
CA LYS A 163 19.49 -8.78 -3.74
C LYS A 163 18.37 -9.18 -4.68
N LEU A 164 18.03 -8.27 -5.60
CA LEU A 164 17.11 -8.57 -6.67
C LEU A 164 17.74 -9.55 -7.65
N ILE A 165 17.11 -10.69 -7.84
CA ILE A 165 17.49 -11.67 -8.85
C ILE A 165 16.65 -11.39 -10.11
N SER A 166 17.27 -10.80 -11.13
CA SER A 166 16.59 -10.59 -12.39
C SER A 166 16.36 -11.94 -13.08
N GLY A 167 15.18 -12.09 -13.68
CA GLY A 167 14.91 -13.20 -14.58
C GLY A 167 15.69 -13.09 -15.90
N PHE A 168 15.37 -13.94 -16.85
CA PHE A 168 15.98 -13.91 -18.17
C PHE A 168 15.87 -12.52 -18.81
N ALA A 169 16.91 -12.15 -19.57
CA ALA A 169 16.93 -10.90 -20.32
C ALA A 169 15.66 -10.79 -21.21
N GLY A 170 14.85 -9.75 -20.94
CA GLY A 170 13.57 -9.52 -21.62
C GLY A 170 12.34 -9.76 -20.75
N SER A 171 12.47 -10.26 -19.51
CA SER A 171 11.37 -10.33 -18.56
C SER A 171 11.22 -9.01 -17.80
N THR A 172 10.04 -8.44 -17.77
CA THR A 172 9.68 -7.38 -16.85
C THR A 172 9.63 -7.96 -15.44
N SER A 173 10.61 -7.61 -14.61
CA SER A 173 10.51 -7.86 -13.18
C SER A 173 9.67 -6.75 -12.56
N LEU A 174 8.62 -7.15 -11.88
CA LEU A 174 7.93 -6.26 -10.95
C LEU A 174 8.78 -6.10 -9.70
N ILE A 175 9.21 -4.91 -9.48
CA ILE A 175 9.65 -4.43 -8.17
C ILE A 175 8.83 -3.20 -7.84
#